data_133b8ce38f2c57fe30d17a455a7d7272
#
_entry.id   133b8ce38f2c57fe30d17a455a7d7272
#
_cell.length_a   1.000
_cell.length_b   1.000
_cell.length_c   1.000
_cell.angle_alpha   90.00
_cell.angle_beta   90.00
_cell.angle_gamma   90.00
#
_symmetry.space_group_name_H-M   'P 1'
#
loop_
_entity.id
_entity.type
_entity.pdbx_description
1 polymer ?
#
loop_
_entity_poly.entity_id
_entity_poly.type
_entity_poly.pdbx_seq_one_letter_code
_entity_poly.pdbx_strand_id
1 'polypeptide(L)'
;MRKTKIVCTLGPSTDDENVLRQLMLEGMSVARMNFSHGSHEEQKKRLDMVKKLREELELPVAALLDTKGPEIRIGDIEGGKAELKKGQTFVLTTEDIVGNAEIVSITYKQLYKDVKPGDSILIDDGLIGMEVQKIDGEEIGAIMAAVRGKE
;
A
#
# COMPACT_ATOMS: atom_id res chain seq x y z
N MET A 1 -15.36 18.40 27.29
CA MET A 1 -14.38 17.59 26.52
C MET A 1 -15.05 16.29 26.09
N ARG A 2 -15.12 15.98 24.79
CA ARG A 2 -15.74 14.73 24.32
C ARG A 2 -14.88 13.53 24.77
N LYS A 3 -15.50 12.48 25.29
CA LYS A 3 -14.79 11.26 25.74
C LYS A 3 -14.28 10.44 24.53
N THR A 4 -15.06 10.41 23.44
CA THR A 4 -14.68 9.75 22.19
C THR A 4 -13.80 10.68 21.36
N LYS A 5 -12.68 10.16 20.86
CA LYS A 5 -11.79 10.85 19.94
C LYS A 5 -12.09 10.39 18.52
N ILE A 6 -12.27 11.36 17.61
CA ILE A 6 -12.54 11.09 16.19
C ILE A 6 -11.24 11.23 15.44
N VAL A 7 -10.82 10.14 14.78
CA VAL A 7 -9.66 10.10 13.90
C VAL A 7 -10.17 10.14 12.46
N CYS A 8 -9.77 11.16 11.69
CA CYS A 8 -10.11 11.29 10.28
C CYS A 8 -8.85 11.08 9.44
N THR A 9 -8.90 10.13 8.48
CA THR A 9 -7.84 9.97 7.50
C THR A 9 -7.99 11.03 6.42
N LEU A 10 -6.92 11.80 6.19
CA LEU A 10 -6.89 12.82 5.15
C LEU A 10 -6.52 12.20 3.80
N GLY A 11 -7.14 12.70 2.75
CA GLY A 11 -6.95 12.26 1.38
C GLY A 11 -7.55 13.27 0.39
N PRO A 12 -7.65 12.93 -0.91
CA PRO A 12 -8.12 13.87 -1.93
C PRO A 12 -9.46 14.55 -1.62
N SER A 13 -10.38 13.83 -0.97
CA SER A 13 -11.68 14.39 -0.56
C SER A 13 -11.61 15.43 0.56
N THR A 14 -10.47 15.55 1.24
CA THR A 14 -10.23 16.50 2.33
C THR A 14 -9.14 17.53 1.99
N ASP A 15 -8.70 17.60 0.73
CA ASP A 15 -7.70 18.55 0.26
C ASP A 15 -8.28 19.96 0.09
N ASP A 16 -9.62 20.13 0.15
CA ASP A 16 -10.30 21.41 0.25
C ASP A 16 -10.23 21.94 1.69
N GLU A 17 -9.69 23.16 1.86
CA GLU A 17 -9.52 23.79 3.17
C GLU A 17 -10.85 23.97 3.92
N ASN A 18 -11.96 24.23 3.21
CA ASN A 18 -13.26 24.41 3.83
C ASN A 18 -13.79 23.08 4.38
N VAL A 19 -13.58 21.98 3.66
CA VAL A 19 -13.95 20.65 4.11
C VAL A 19 -13.15 20.28 5.37
N LEU A 20 -11.85 20.50 5.36
CA LEU A 20 -11.00 20.20 6.52
C LEU A 20 -11.38 21.09 7.72
N ARG A 21 -11.67 22.35 7.52
CA ARG A 21 -12.15 23.31 8.53
C ARG A 21 -13.44 22.80 9.17
N GLN A 22 -14.41 22.36 8.38
CA GLN A 22 -15.68 21.82 8.89
C GLN A 22 -15.45 20.54 9.71
N LEU A 23 -14.61 19.63 9.24
CA LEU A 23 -14.25 18.43 10.01
C LEU A 23 -13.68 18.76 11.39
N MET A 24 -12.82 19.78 11.48
CA MET A 24 -12.27 20.26 12.75
C MET A 24 -13.36 20.83 13.67
N LEU A 25 -14.24 21.66 13.14
CA LEU A 25 -15.35 22.27 13.88
C LEU A 25 -16.35 21.23 14.36
N GLU A 26 -16.64 20.21 13.56
CA GLU A 26 -17.52 19.09 13.91
C GLU A 26 -16.90 18.12 14.93
N GLY A 27 -15.62 18.29 15.26
CA GLY A 27 -14.98 17.61 16.38
C GLY A 27 -13.95 16.55 16.01
N MET A 28 -13.34 16.66 14.84
CA MET A 28 -12.14 15.90 14.53
C MET A 28 -11.09 16.15 15.61
N SER A 29 -10.57 15.06 16.18
CA SER A 29 -9.55 15.12 17.22
C SER A 29 -8.17 14.84 16.69
N VAL A 30 -8.07 14.00 15.64
CA VAL A 30 -6.81 13.55 15.04
C VAL A 30 -6.95 13.55 13.52
N ALA A 31 -6.02 14.22 12.86
CA ALA A 31 -5.82 14.18 11.42
C ALA A 31 -4.76 13.11 11.10
N ARG A 32 -5.18 11.96 10.52
CA ARG A 32 -4.30 10.86 10.15
C ARG A 32 -3.85 11.00 8.70
N MET A 33 -2.55 11.02 8.49
CA MET A 33 -1.90 10.99 7.17
C MET A 33 -1.35 9.60 6.92
N ASN A 34 -1.93 8.88 5.96
CA ASN A 34 -1.49 7.53 5.59
C ASN A 34 -0.39 7.62 4.53
N PHE A 35 0.85 7.33 4.93
CA PHE A 35 2.03 7.37 4.06
C PHE A 35 2.18 6.14 3.14
N SER A 36 1.24 5.19 3.20
CA SER A 36 1.14 4.14 2.19
C SER A 36 0.60 4.65 0.84
N HIS A 37 0.04 5.87 0.82
CA HIS A 37 -0.57 6.47 -0.37
C HIS A 37 -0.12 7.92 -0.55
N GLY A 38 -0.04 8.34 -1.82
CA GLY A 38 0.35 9.69 -2.19
C GLY A 38 1.85 9.97 -2.04
N SER A 39 2.27 11.13 -2.50
CA SER A 39 3.66 11.60 -2.39
C SER A 39 3.92 12.30 -1.05
N HIS A 40 5.21 12.47 -0.72
CA HIS A 40 5.61 13.24 0.46
C HIS A 40 5.17 14.69 0.37
N GLU A 41 5.15 15.27 -0.83
CA GLU A 41 4.71 16.64 -1.09
C GLU A 41 3.22 16.81 -0.82
N GLU A 42 2.39 15.85 -1.22
CA GLU A 42 0.94 15.85 -0.94
C GLU A 42 0.69 15.73 0.56
N GLN A 43 1.35 14.81 1.24
CA GLN A 43 1.22 14.65 2.68
C GLN A 43 1.69 15.89 3.45
N LYS A 44 2.77 16.53 2.97
CA LYS A 44 3.24 17.80 3.55
C LYS A 44 2.22 18.92 3.40
N LYS A 45 1.59 19.08 2.24
CA LYS A 45 0.53 20.08 2.03
C LYS A 45 -0.63 19.89 2.99
N ARG A 46 -1.09 18.63 3.17
CA ARG A 46 -2.14 18.29 4.14
C ARG A 46 -1.73 18.64 5.57
N LEU A 47 -0.51 18.30 5.96
CA LEU A 47 0.02 18.63 7.29
C LEU A 47 0.09 20.13 7.54
N ASP A 48 0.57 20.89 6.56
CA ASP A 48 0.67 22.35 6.67
C ASP A 48 -0.73 22.98 6.78
N MET A 49 -1.72 22.49 6.05
CA MET A 49 -3.11 22.92 6.15
C MET A 49 -3.70 22.59 7.55
N VAL A 50 -3.44 21.41 8.09
CA VAL A 50 -3.87 21.06 9.45
C VAL A 50 -3.24 22.00 10.47
N LYS A 51 -1.95 22.30 10.36
CA LYS A 51 -1.26 23.22 11.27
C LYS A 51 -1.85 24.63 11.21
N LYS A 52 -2.07 25.16 10.00
CA LYS A 52 -2.70 26.45 9.77
C LYS A 52 -4.06 26.53 10.43
N LEU A 53 -4.95 25.59 10.12
CA LEU A 53 -6.33 25.62 10.57
C LEU A 53 -6.48 25.42 12.08
N ARG A 54 -5.69 24.54 12.71
CA ARG A 54 -5.76 24.35 14.17
C ARG A 54 -5.31 25.59 14.94
N GLU A 55 -4.38 26.38 14.39
CA GLU A 55 -3.96 27.66 14.96
C GLU A 55 -5.07 28.71 14.79
N GLU A 56 -5.64 28.84 13.59
CA GLU A 56 -6.74 29.78 13.31
C GLU A 56 -7.99 29.50 14.15
N LEU A 57 -8.31 28.22 14.37
CA LEU A 57 -9.50 27.79 15.08
C LEU A 57 -9.27 27.59 16.60
N GLU A 58 -8.05 27.72 17.05
CA GLU A 58 -7.62 27.45 18.45
C GLU A 58 -8.06 26.05 18.93
N LEU A 59 -8.04 25.06 18.01
CA LEU A 59 -8.46 23.70 18.31
C LEU A 59 -7.26 22.76 18.48
N PRO A 60 -7.24 21.91 19.54
CA PRO A 60 -6.16 20.97 19.81
C PRO A 60 -6.26 19.71 18.93
N VAL A 61 -6.20 19.87 17.62
CA VAL A 61 -6.20 18.74 16.67
C VAL A 61 -4.80 18.17 16.54
N ALA A 62 -4.63 16.89 16.82
CA ALA A 62 -3.36 16.20 16.68
C ALA A 62 -3.13 15.78 15.20
N ALA A 63 -1.87 15.81 14.78
CA ALA A 63 -1.46 15.20 13.52
C ALA A 63 -0.86 13.81 13.79
N LEU A 64 -1.36 12.79 13.11
CA LEU A 64 -0.89 11.41 13.20
C LEU A 64 -0.25 11.02 11.87
N LEU A 65 1.02 10.71 11.92
CA LEU A 65 1.76 10.13 10.80
C LEU A 65 1.68 8.61 10.90
N ASP A 66 0.95 8.01 9.97
CA ASP A 66 0.88 6.57 9.83
C ASP A 66 1.92 6.13 8.79
N THR A 67 3.04 5.64 9.30
CA THR A 67 4.18 5.30 8.45
C THR A 67 3.93 4.01 7.69
N LYS A 68 4.35 4.01 6.43
CA LYS A 68 4.49 2.78 5.66
C LYS A 68 5.58 1.93 6.28
N GLY A 69 5.23 0.70 6.70
CA GLY A 69 6.21 -0.29 7.14
C GLY A 69 7.08 -0.82 5.98
N PRO A 70 8.05 -1.69 6.24
CA PRO A 70 8.74 -2.40 5.18
C PRO A 70 7.74 -3.29 4.44
N GLU A 71 7.58 -3.04 3.15
CA GLU A 71 6.66 -3.78 2.29
C GLU A 71 7.40 -4.45 1.15
N ILE A 72 7.01 -5.69 0.86
CA ILE A 72 7.36 -6.34 -0.40
C ILE A 72 6.18 -6.14 -1.33
N ARG A 73 6.42 -5.42 -2.43
CA ARG A 73 5.39 -5.13 -3.44
C ARG A 73 5.78 -5.71 -4.78
N ILE A 74 4.78 -6.09 -5.57
CA ILE A 74 4.95 -6.27 -7.02
C ILE A 74 5.01 -4.92 -7.70
N GLY A 75 5.70 -4.86 -8.84
CA GLY A 75 5.77 -3.67 -9.70
C GLY A 75 4.50 -3.47 -10.52
N ASP A 76 4.55 -2.46 -11.39
CA ASP A 76 3.45 -2.16 -12.30
C ASP A 76 3.22 -3.27 -13.32
N ILE A 77 1.96 -3.45 -13.71
CA ILE A 77 1.51 -4.44 -14.68
C ILE A 77 0.93 -3.69 -15.88
N GLU A 78 1.24 -4.15 -17.09
CA GLU A 78 0.70 -3.61 -18.33
C GLU A 78 -0.83 -3.59 -18.30
N GLY A 79 -1.43 -2.46 -18.60
CA GLY A 79 -2.87 -2.25 -18.49
C GLY A 79 -3.41 -2.24 -17.05
N GLY A 80 -2.54 -2.22 -16.03
CA GLY A 80 -2.90 -2.08 -14.61
C GLY A 80 -3.45 -3.36 -13.95
N LYS A 81 -3.63 -4.46 -14.70
CA LYS A 81 -4.09 -5.75 -14.18
C LYS A 81 -3.66 -6.92 -15.05
N ALA A 82 -3.48 -8.08 -14.43
CA ALA A 82 -3.27 -9.35 -15.13
C ALA A 82 -4.17 -10.43 -14.52
N GLU A 83 -4.68 -11.30 -15.36
CA GLU A 83 -5.44 -12.47 -14.91
C GLU A 83 -4.48 -13.66 -14.80
N LEU A 84 -4.45 -14.25 -13.60
CA LEU A 84 -3.62 -15.40 -13.31
C LEU A 84 -4.50 -16.66 -13.20
N LYS A 85 -4.05 -17.76 -13.81
CA LYS A 85 -4.77 -19.03 -13.81
C LYS A 85 -4.12 -20.03 -12.85
N LYS A 86 -4.94 -20.80 -12.16
CA LYS A 86 -4.43 -21.89 -11.30
C LYS A 86 -3.55 -22.84 -12.10
N GLY A 87 -2.38 -23.15 -11.58
CA GLY A 87 -1.41 -24.04 -12.19
C GLY A 87 -0.49 -23.39 -13.20
N GLN A 88 -0.67 -22.10 -13.54
CA GLN A 88 0.28 -21.41 -14.40
C GLN A 88 1.58 -21.08 -13.66
N THR A 89 2.67 -21.04 -14.39
CA THR A 89 3.93 -20.50 -13.88
C THR A 89 3.89 -18.98 -13.94
N PHE A 90 4.36 -18.34 -12.87
CA PHE A 90 4.52 -16.90 -12.77
C PHE A 90 5.91 -16.58 -12.26
N VAL A 91 6.56 -15.60 -12.84
CA VAL A 91 7.93 -15.24 -12.50
C VAL A 91 7.96 -13.94 -11.71
N LEU A 92 8.63 -13.97 -10.56
CA LEU A 92 8.97 -12.76 -9.80
C LEU A 92 10.44 -12.43 -10.10
N THR A 93 10.69 -11.25 -10.66
CA THR A 93 12.03 -10.81 -11.04
C THR A 93 12.51 -9.61 -10.22
N THR A 94 13.82 -9.52 -10.04
CA THR A 94 14.46 -8.34 -9.43
C THR A 94 14.68 -7.21 -10.42
N GLU A 95 14.55 -7.47 -11.73
CA GLU A 95 14.64 -6.45 -12.75
C GLU A 95 13.48 -5.45 -12.67
N ASP A 96 13.75 -4.18 -12.97
CA ASP A 96 12.72 -3.14 -13.00
C ASP A 96 12.03 -3.14 -14.37
N ILE A 97 10.97 -3.92 -14.48
CA ILE A 97 10.15 -4.07 -15.68
C ILE A 97 8.69 -3.75 -15.43
N VAL A 98 7.97 -3.38 -16.46
CA VAL A 98 6.50 -3.42 -16.45
C VAL A 98 6.10 -4.88 -16.69
N GLY A 99 5.41 -5.47 -15.72
CA GLY A 99 5.02 -6.88 -15.73
C GLY A 99 3.80 -7.17 -16.61
N ASN A 100 3.47 -8.44 -16.70
CA ASN A 100 2.32 -8.96 -17.45
C ASN A 100 1.74 -10.20 -16.72
N ALA A 101 1.00 -11.05 -17.41
CA ALA A 101 0.44 -12.29 -16.85
C ALA A 101 1.47 -13.41 -16.61
N GLU A 102 2.73 -13.22 -16.99
CA GLU A 102 3.78 -14.25 -16.88
C GLU A 102 4.91 -13.85 -15.94
N ILE A 103 5.21 -12.55 -15.85
CA ILE A 103 6.32 -12.01 -15.06
C ILE A 103 6.00 -10.65 -14.47
N VAL A 104 6.52 -10.38 -13.26
CA VAL A 104 6.42 -9.06 -12.63
C VAL A 104 7.67 -8.76 -11.81
N SER A 105 8.04 -7.48 -11.76
CA SER A 105 9.11 -7.01 -10.87
C SER A 105 8.66 -7.02 -9.41
N ILE A 106 9.62 -7.14 -8.49
CA ILE A 106 9.38 -7.03 -7.05
C ILE A 106 10.27 -5.97 -6.43
N THR A 107 9.78 -5.31 -5.39
CA THR A 107 10.54 -4.26 -4.69
C THR A 107 11.67 -4.84 -3.83
N TYR A 108 11.52 -6.05 -3.29
CA TYR A 108 12.52 -6.71 -2.47
C TYR A 108 13.49 -7.51 -3.34
N LYS A 109 14.56 -6.84 -3.75
CA LYS A 109 15.56 -7.38 -4.70
C LYS A 109 16.39 -8.56 -4.18
N GLN A 110 16.25 -8.95 -2.92
CA GLN A 110 16.97 -10.11 -2.35
C GLN A 110 16.05 -11.30 -2.04
N LEU A 111 14.78 -11.25 -2.41
CA LEU A 111 13.80 -12.32 -2.11
C LEU A 111 14.29 -13.70 -2.57
N TYR A 112 14.97 -13.78 -3.71
CA TYR A 112 15.53 -15.05 -4.23
C TYR A 112 16.55 -15.72 -3.31
N LYS A 113 17.14 -14.97 -2.36
CA LYS A 113 18.08 -15.51 -1.35
C LYS A 113 17.34 -16.06 -0.13
N ASP A 114 16.13 -15.58 0.11
CA ASP A 114 15.39 -15.88 1.34
C ASP A 114 14.36 -17.01 1.14
N VAL A 115 14.08 -17.38 -0.12
CA VAL A 115 13.13 -18.44 -0.46
C VAL A 115 13.83 -19.63 -1.12
N LYS A 116 13.19 -20.79 -1.07
CA LYS A 116 13.66 -22.04 -1.72
C LYS A 116 12.47 -22.76 -2.36
N PRO A 117 12.72 -23.68 -3.28
CA PRO A 117 11.66 -24.54 -3.84
C PRO A 117 10.83 -25.20 -2.74
N GLY A 118 9.49 -25.16 -2.89
CA GLY A 118 8.50 -25.60 -1.92
C GLY A 118 8.02 -24.54 -0.94
N ASP A 119 8.66 -23.38 -0.87
CA ASP A 119 8.17 -22.28 -0.05
C ASP A 119 6.94 -21.61 -0.67
N SER A 120 6.06 -21.08 0.19
CA SER A 120 4.86 -20.37 -0.24
C SER A 120 5.08 -18.87 -0.27
N ILE A 121 4.66 -18.24 -1.37
CA ILE A 121 4.59 -16.79 -1.52
C ILE A 121 3.11 -16.40 -1.58
N LEU A 122 2.71 -15.46 -0.74
CA LEU A 122 1.35 -14.94 -0.68
C LEU A 122 1.32 -13.51 -1.23
N ILE A 123 0.37 -13.24 -2.13
CA ILE A 123 0.13 -11.91 -2.71
C ILE A 123 -1.30 -11.49 -2.39
N ASP A 124 -1.53 -10.17 -2.27
CA ASP A 124 -2.83 -9.56 -1.97
C ASP A 124 -3.44 -10.13 -0.68
N ASP A 125 -2.73 -9.93 0.43
CA ASP A 125 -3.13 -10.39 1.78
C ASP A 125 -3.47 -11.90 1.85
N GLY A 126 -2.85 -12.69 0.95
CA GLY A 126 -3.02 -14.13 0.88
C GLY A 126 -4.19 -14.60 0.02
N LEU A 127 -4.82 -13.70 -0.75
CA LEU A 127 -5.82 -14.07 -1.75
C LEU A 127 -5.21 -14.90 -2.88
N ILE A 128 -3.95 -14.61 -3.24
CA ILE A 128 -3.19 -15.34 -4.24
C ILE A 128 -2.08 -16.11 -3.54
N GLY A 129 -2.13 -17.44 -3.60
CA GLY A 129 -1.09 -18.33 -3.09
C GLY A 129 -0.26 -18.88 -4.22
N MET A 130 1.05 -18.80 -4.10
CA MET A 130 2.01 -19.37 -5.04
C MET A 130 2.98 -20.30 -4.31
N GLU A 131 3.51 -21.29 -4.99
CA GLU A 131 4.55 -22.18 -4.50
C GLU A 131 5.79 -22.02 -5.37
N VAL A 132 6.93 -21.73 -4.75
CA VAL A 132 8.21 -21.60 -5.43
C VAL A 132 8.59 -22.96 -6.01
N GLN A 133 8.84 -23.01 -7.33
CA GLN A 133 9.26 -24.24 -8.02
C GLN A 133 10.77 -24.25 -8.28
N LYS A 134 11.30 -23.12 -8.70
CA LYS A 134 12.73 -22.96 -9.00
C LYS A 134 13.18 -21.53 -8.79
N ILE A 135 14.47 -21.37 -8.57
CA ILE A 135 15.17 -20.09 -8.59
C ILE A 135 16.22 -20.19 -9.67
N ASP A 136 16.23 -19.23 -10.59
CA ASP A 136 17.14 -19.16 -11.71
C ASP A 136 17.83 -17.78 -11.71
N GLY A 137 19.04 -17.73 -11.20
CA GLY A 137 19.71 -16.47 -10.93
C GLY A 137 18.96 -15.62 -9.92
N GLU A 138 18.44 -14.48 -10.32
CA GLU A 138 17.67 -13.54 -9.50
C GLU A 138 16.15 -13.65 -9.75
N GLU A 139 15.73 -14.62 -10.54
CA GLU A 139 14.32 -14.89 -10.84
C GLU A 139 13.75 -16.03 -10.01
N ILE A 140 12.54 -15.86 -9.52
CA ILE A 140 11.79 -16.85 -8.77
C ILE A 140 10.64 -17.33 -9.64
N GLY A 141 10.74 -18.54 -10.17
CA GLY A 141 9.64 -19.22 -10.85
C GLY A 141 8.70 -19.85 -9.80
N ALA A 142 7.46 -19.39 -9.73
CA ALA A 142 6.45 -19.91 -8.82
C ALA A 142 5.24 -20.42 -9.61
N ILE A 143 4.60 -21.47 -9.12
CA ILE A 143 3.32 -21.96 -9.65
C ILE A 143 2.18 -21.43 -8.79
N MET A 144 1.15 -20.93 -9.43
CA MET A 144 -0.07 -20.50 -8.76
C MET A 144 -0.79 -21.70 -8.13
N ALA A 145 -0.72 -21.82 -6.82
CA ALA A 145 -1.34 -22.92 -6.07
C ALA A 145 -2.83 -22.70 -5.83
N ALA A 146 -3.24 -21.49 -5.47
CA ALA A 146 -4.65 -21.19 -5.21
C ALA A 146 -4.95 -19.68 -5.34
N VAL A 147 -6.16 -19.35 -5.81
CA VAL A 147 -6.81 -18.07 -5.55
C VAL A 147 -7.84 -18.34 -4.45
N ARG A 148 -7.63 -17.77 -3.26
CA ARG A 148 -8.60 -17.89 -2.16
C ARG A 148 -9.63 -16.78 -2.29
N GLY A 149 -10.88 -17.16 -2.51
CA GLY A 149 -12.04 -16.30 -2.38
C GLY A 149 -12.41 -15.50 -3.62
N LYS A 150 -12.93 -16.21 -4.62
CA LYS A 150 -14.11 -15.84 -5.42
C LYS A 150 -14.65 -17.14 -5.99
N GLU A 151 -15.62 -17.73 -5.34
CA GLU A 151 -16.61 -18.51 -6.06
C GLU A 151 -17.56 -17.55 -6.77
#